data_2457e0045ab626b47a298b6d455932a0
#
_entry.id   2457e0045ab626b47a298b6d455932a0
#
_cell.length_a   1.000
_cell.length_b   1.000
_cell.length_c   1.000
_cell.angle_alpha   90.00
_cell.angle_beta   90.00
_cell.angle_gamma   90.00
#
_symmetry.space_group_name_H-M   'P 1'
#
loop_
_entity.id
_entity.type
_entity.pdbx_description
1 polymer ?
#
loop_
_entity_poly.entity_id
_entity_poly.type
_entity_poly.pdbx_seq_one_letter_code
_entity_poly.pdbx_strand_id
1 'polypeptide(L)'
;MRLMETGTPPYTLSAVLLTHVHSDHAVGLPDLAMTRWIQQYLADTGPLVVVAAEGVATRFARRMLEPYEDDLALRAEHTGAPPIEVTVLPFQLPTMPDVVWTSEDDQVVVYAVAVHHEPVPESVAYRIETPAATVVVSGDTRVCSEVEQLSVGADLLVHEACRTSVMASAIAGTVFESIFSYHADTVELGAMAARAGVPHVVLTHLIPPVEGGEDAVGFVQDLRDGGYRGEITVGEDLTTITY
;
A
#
# COMPACT_ATOMS: atom_id res chain seq x y z
N MET A 1 -6.99 11.46 -10.56
CA MET A 1 -6.76 10.76 -9.26
C MET A 1 -8.12 10.46 -8.61
N ARG A 2 -8.38 9.21 -8.21
CA ARG A 2 -9.67 8.77 -7.64
C ARG A 2 -9.83 9.06 -6.13
N LEU A 3 -8.73 9.34 -5.43
CA LEU A 3 -8.77 9.64 -3.99
C LEU A 3 -9.80 10.73 -3.63
N MET A 4 -9.96 11.74 -4.48
CA MET A 4 -10.94 12.81 -4.24
C MET A 4 -12.40 12.33 -4.23
N GLU A 5 -12.71 11.21 -4.89
CA GLU A 5 -14.05 10.63 -4.91
C GLU A 5 -14.44 10.01 -3.56
N THR A 6 -13.45 9.70 -2.70
CA THR A 6 -13.70 9.21 -1.32
C THR A 6 -14.06 10.32 -0.34
N GLY A 7 -14.00 11.59 -0.76
CA GLY A 7 -14.14 12.73 0.14
C GLY A 7 -12.86 13.08 0.92
N THR A 8 -11.72 12.43 0.59
CA THR A 8 -10.41 12.70 1.19
C THR A 8 -9.54 13.47 0.20
N PRO A 9 -9.57 14.80 0.20
CA PRO A 9 -8.74 15.58 -0.71
C PRO A 9 -7.24 15.51 -0.30
N PRO A 10 -6.30 15.53 -1.26
CA PRO A 10 -4.87 15.43 -1.00
C PRO A 10 -4.30 16.39 0.04
N TYR A 11 -4.88 17.58 0.19
CA TYR A 11 -4.42 18.55 1.19
C TYR A 11 -4.65 18.11 2.64
N THR A 12 -5.52 17.13 2.89
CA THR A 12 -5.79 16.61 4.25
C THR A 12 -4.86 15.48 4.68
N LEU A 13 -4.02 14.97 3.76
CA LEU A 13 -3.12 13.87 4.09
C LEU A 13 -1.97 14.35 4.99
N SER A 14 -1.71 13.63 6.08
CA SER A 14 -0.55 13.86 6.96
C SER A 14 0.73 13.25 6.38
N ALA A 15 0.64 12.06 5.79
CA ALA A 15 1.76 11.38 5.15
C ALA A 15 1.28 10.38 4.08
N VAL A 16 2.19 9.98 3.21
CA VAL A 16 2.07 8.84 2.30
C VAL A 16 3.09 7.80 2.72
N LEU A 17 2.63 6.57 2.92
CA LEU A 17 3.47 5.42 3.27
C LEU A 17 3.70 4.61 1.99
N LEU A 18 4.92 4.60 1.47
CA LEU A 18 5.26 3.90 0.23
C LEU A 18 5.83 2.53 0.58
N THR A 19 5.14 1.47 0.19
CA THR A 19 5.54 0.08 0.48
C THR A 19 6.76 -0.35 -0.33
N HIS A 20 6.78 0.00 -1.62
CA HIS A 20 7.89 -0.29 -2.53
C HIS A 20 7.77 0.56 -3.82
N VAL A 21 8.71 0.41 -4.76
CA VAL A 21 8.89 1.34 -5.89
C VAL A 21 8.30 0.87 -7.21
N HIS A 22 7.62 -0.28 -7.29
CA HIS A 22 7.02 -0.69 -8.55
C HIS A 22 6.08 0.38 -9.08
N SER A 23 6.00 0.50 -10.40
CA SER A 23 5.34 1.63 -11.07
C SER A 23 3.85 1.71 -10.77
N ASP A 24 3.18 0.59 -10.63
CA ASP A 24 1.76 0.49 -10.29
C ASP A 24 1.45 0.96 -8.85
N HIS A 25 2.46 0.99 -7.96
CA HIS A 25 2.35 1.55 -6.61
C HIS A 25 2.84 3.01 -6.51
N ALA A 26 3.72 3.43 -7.42
CA ALA A 26 4.43 4.70 -7.28
C ALA A 26 4.01 5.77 -8.31
N VAL A 27 3.49 5.39 -9.50
CA VAL A 27 3.22 6.32 -10.62
C VAL A 27 2.19 7.41 -10.28
N GLY A 28 1.29 7.16 -9.33
CA GLY A 28 0.31 8.15 -8.88
C GLY A 28 0.86 9.21 -7.91
N LEU A 29 2.06 9.01 -7.36
CA LEU A 29 2.62 9.91 -6.34
C LEU A 29 2.95 11.32 -6.89
N PRO A 30 3.51 11.50 -8.09
CA PRO A 30 3.66 12.83 -8.68
C PRO A 30 2.33 13.56 -8.87
N ASP A 31 1.28 12.87 -9.34
CA ASP A 31 -0.06 13.46 -9.50
C ASP A 31 -0.64 13.89 -8.15
N LEU A 32 -0.46 13.07 -7.10
CA LEU A 32 -0.86 13.40 -5.74
C LEU A 32 -0.17 14.67 -5.25
N ALA A 33 1.16 14.76 -5.43
CA ALA A 33 1.97 15.90 -4.99
C ALA A 33 1.55 17.19 -5.71
N MET A 34 1.40 17.14 -7.03
CA MET A 34 0.99 18.29 -7.85
C MET A 34 -0.44 18.72 -7.54
N THR A 35 -1.37 17.78 -7.35
CA THR A 35 -2.75 18.08 -6.97
C THR A 35 -2.82 18.73 -5.59
N ARG A 36 -2.06 18.21 -4.59
CA ARG A 36 -1.94 18.82 -3.26
C ARG A 36 -1.39 20.25 -3.36
N TRP A 37 -0.35 20.46 -4.14
CA TRP A 37 0.24 21.77 -4.36
C TRP A 37 -0.76 22.77 -4.96
N ILE A 38 -1.56 22.36 -5.95
CA ILE A 38 -2.62 23.22 -6.51
C ILE A 38 -3.69 23.54 -5.45
N GLN A 39 -3.97 22.62 -4.55
CA GLN A 39 -4.96 22.81 -3.47
C GLN A 39 -4.50 23.77 -2.37
N GLN A 40 -3.24 24.22 -2.35
CA GLN A 40 -2.76 25.25 -1.40
C GLN A 40 -3.57 26.54 -1.41
N TYR A 41 -4.31 26.81 -2.49
CA TYR A 41 -5.24 27.95 -2.54
C TYR A 41 -6.53 27.73 -1.72
N LEU A 42 -6.79 26.49 -1.29
CA LEU A 42 -7.97 26.11 -0.51
C LEU A 42 -7.65 25.96 0.98
N ALA A 43 -6.43 25.60 1.32
CA ALA A 43 -5.98 25.36 2.67
C ALA A 43 -4.45 25.50 2.77
N ASP A 44 -3.93 25.77 3.96
CA ASP A 44 -2.51 25.64 4.24
C ASP A 44 -2.15 24.14 4.25
N THR A 45 -1.46 23.69 3.20
CA THR A 45 -1.22 22.26 2.99
C THR A 45 0.09 21.76 3.56
N GLY A 46 1.07 22.64 3.75
CA GLY A 46 2.45 22.26 4.05
C GLY A 46 3.07 21.31 2.98
N PRO A 47 4.27 20.80 3.18
CA PRO A 47 4.91 19.84 2.30
C PRO A 47 4.15 18.51 2.26
N LEU A 48 4.24 17.78 1.14
CA LEU A 48 3.82 16.37 1.09
C LEU A 48 4.87 15.52 1.80
N VAL A 49 4.50 14.86 2.87
CA VAL A 49 5.39 13.92 3.58
C VAL A 49 5.30 12.54 2.92
N VAL A 50 6.44 11.96 2.54
CA VAL A 50 6.54 10.59 1.99
C VAL A 50 7.47 9.79 2.89
N VAL A 51 6.95 8.73 3.49
CA VAL A 51 7.68 7.81 4.37
C VAL A 51 7.99 6.54 3.57
N ALA A 52 9.26 6.15 3.49
CA ALA A 52 9.68 4.99 2.70
C ALA A 52 11.00 4.40 3.23
N ALA A 53 11.23 3.11 3.00
CA ALA A 53 12.53 2.50 3.25
C ALA A 53 13.63 3.17 2.39
N GLU A 54 14.80 3.42 3.00
CA GLU A 54 15.93 4.04 2.29
C GLU A 54 16.40 3.12 1.16
N GLY A 55 16.46 3.65 -0.06
CA GLY A 55 16.88 2.91 -1.25
C GLY A 55 16.24 3.42 -2.53
N VAL A 56 15.68 2.53 -3.35
CA VAL A 56 15.09 2.90 -4.65
C VAL A 56 13.79 3.68 -4.48
N ALA A 57 13.00 3.38 -3.46
CA ALA A 57 11.73 4.09 -3.18
C ALA A 57 11.99 5.56 -2.79
N THR A 58 12.94 5.82 -1.89
CA THR A 58 13.28 7.20 -1.51
C THR A 58 13.95 7.97 -2.64
N ARG A 59 14.78 7.31 -3.49
CA ARG A 59 15.33 7.95 -4.69
C ARG A 59 14.23 8.37 -5.66
N PHE A 60 13.24 7.49 -5.88
CA PHE A 60 12.08 7.84 -6.70
C PHE A 60 11.33 9.04 -6.11
N ALA A 61 10.96 8.99 -4.83
CA ALA A 61 10.21 10.07 -4.19
C ALA A 61 10.92 11.44 -4.25
N ARG A 62 12.26 11.47 -4.14
CA ARG A 62 13.07 12.70 -4.27
C ARG A 62 13.12 13.24 -5.68
N ARG A 63 12.90 12.42 -6.72
CA ARG A 63 13.09 12.74 -8.12
C ARG A 63 11.79 12.73 -8.94
N MET A 64 10.70 12.30 -8.37
CA MET A 64 9.44 12.05 -9.08
C MET A 64 8.86 13.29 -9.79
N LEU A 65 9.27 14.50 -9.39
CA LEU A 65 8.83 15.76 -9.98
C LEU A 65 9.79 16.29 -11.07
N GLU A 66 10.99 15.70 -11.23
CA GLU A 66 11.96 16.16 -12.26
C GLU A 66 11.34 16.27 -13.68
N PRO A 67 10.50 15.32 -14.14
CA PRO A 67 9.88 15.43 -15.47
C PRO A 67 8.89 16.59 -15.61
N TYR A 68 8.49 17.22 -14.51
CA TYR A 68 7.48 18.27 -14.45
C TYR A 68 8.07 19.66 -14.10
N GLU A 69 9.40 19.79 -13.99
CA GLU A 69 10.06 21.01 -13.52
C GLU A 69 9.66 22.25 -14.33
N ASP A 70 9.59 22.14 -15.66
CA ASP A 70 9.21 23.26 -16.55
C ASP A 70 7.75 23.69 -16.32
N ASP A 71 6.80 22.75 -16.21
CA ASP A 71 5.39 23.05 -15.94
C ASP A 71 5.21 23.69 -14.56
N LEU A 72 5.88 23.14 -13.55
CA LEU A 72 5.83 23.67 -12.19
C LEU A 72 6.40 25.09 -12.11
N ALA A 73 7.52 25.36 -12.78
CA ALA A 73 8.12 26.69 -12.84
C ALA A 73 7.20 27.71 -13.54
N LEU A 74 6.62 27.37 -14.69
CA LEU A 74 5.69 28.21 -15.41
C LEU A 74 4.43 28.55 -14.58
N ARG A 75 3.88 27.56 -13.88
CA ARG A 75 2.72 27.79 -13.00
C ARG A 75 3.07 28.65 -11.81
N ALA A 76 4.19 28.39 -11.14
CA ALA A 76 4.66 29.19 -10.01
C ALA A 76 4.90 30.65 -10.41
N GLU A 77 5.56 30.90 -11.54
CA GLU A 77 5.78 32.25 -12.08
C GLU A 77 4.45 32.97 -12.37
N HIS A 78 3.52 32.28 -13.02
CA HIS A 78 2.24 32.86 -13.41
C HIS A 78 1.36 33.21 -12.20
N THR A 79 1.35 32.37 -11.18
CA THR A 79 0.43 32.49 -10.03
C THR A 79 1.07 33.16 -8.82
N GLY A 80 2.40 33.29 -8.79
CA GLY A 80 3.15 33.71 -7.60
C GLY A 80 3.14 32.66 -6.46
N ALA A 81 2.76 31.40 -6.77
CA ALA A 81 2.72 30.33 -5.79
C ALA A 81 4.14 29.97 -5.31
N PRO A 82 4.32 29.57 -4.04
CA PRO A 82 5.56 29.00 -3.58
C PRO A 82 5.87 27.69 -4.36
N PRO A 83 7.14 27.28 -4.44
CA PRO A 83 7.50 26.00 -5.03
C PRO A 83 6.77 24.84 -4.35
N ILE A 84 6.53 23.76 -5.12
CA ILE A 84 6.03 22.51 -4.55
C ILE A 84 7.08 21.90 -3.61
N GLU A 85 6.65 21.49 -2.43
CA GLU A 85 7.53 20.88 -1.43
C GLU A 85 7.13 19.43 -1.15
N VAL A 86 8.14 18.54 -1.17
CA VAL A 86 8.02 17.14 -0.81
C VAL A 86 9.09 16.81 0.22
N THR A 87 8.66 16.38 1.40
CA THR A 87 9.55 15.92 2.46
C THR A 87 9.60 14.40 2.44
N VAL A 88 10.77 13.85 2.12
CA VAL A 88 10.99 12.39 2.16
C VAL A 88 11.60 12.01 3.50
N LEU A 89 10.90 11.20 4.27
CA LEU A 89 11.35 10.64 5.53
C LEU A 89 11.83 9.20 5.32
N PRO A 90 13.14 8.99 5.17
CA PRO A 90 13.70 7.67 4.98
C PRO A 90 13.82 6.92 6.32
N PHE A 91 13.62 5.60 6.28
CA PHE A 91 13.97 4.72 7.40
C PHE A 91 14.84 3.55 6.93
N GLN A 92 15.64 2.99 7.83
CA GLN A 92 16.41 1.78 7.53
C GLN A 92 15.48 0.58 7.47
N LEU A 93 15.67 -0.31 6.48
CA LEU A 93 14.83 -1.49 6.29
C LEU A 93 14.81 -2.37 7.56
N PRO A 94 13.68 -2.45 8.29
CA PRO A 94 13.66 -3.15 9.56
C PRO A 94 13.41 -4.65 9.37
N THR A 95 14.18 -5.50 10.03
CA THR A 95 14.00 -6.96 10.03
C THR A 95 13.01 -7.44 11.08
N MET A 96 12.59 -6.56 11.98
CA MET A 96 11.51 -6.76 12.97
C MET A 96 10.66 -5.48 12.98
N PRO A 97 9.39 -5.54 13.41
CA PRO A 97 8.55 -4.36 13.47
C PRO A 97 9.20 -3.21 14.23
N ASP A 98 9.39 -2.07 13.58
CA ASP A 98 9.99 -0.86 14.14
C ASP A 98 9.16 0.36 13.78
N VAL A 99 9.13 1.37 14.66
CA VAL A 99 8.38 2.62 14.44
C VAL A 99 9.10 3.45 13.37
N VAL A 100 8.38 3.76 12.30
CA VAL A 100 8.92 4.52 11.16
C VAL A 100 8.29 5.89 10.99
N TRP A 101 7.13 6.11 11.60
CA TRP A 101 6.44 7.39 11.58
C TRP A 101 5.42 7.49 12.71
N THR A 102 5.20 8.72 13.20
CA THR A 102 4.16 9.07 14.19
C THR A 102 3.54 10.39 13.77
N SER A 103 2.22 10.54 13.94
CA SER A 103 1.53 11.81 13.72
C SER A 103 1.98 12.87 14.74
N GLU A 104 1.80 14.16 14.41
CA GLU A 104 2.22 15.28 15.29
C GLU A 104 1.53 15.26 16.67
N ASP A 105 0.32 14.68 16.75
CA ASP A 105 -0.46 14.55 17.97
C ASP A 105 -0.26 13.18 18.68
N ASP A 106 0.67 12.36 18.21
CA ASP A 106 0.97 11.01 18.69
C ASP A 106 -0.22 10.03 18.67
N GLN A 107 -1.29 10.36 17.92
CA GLN A 107 -2.47 9.51 17.86
C GLN A 107 -2.33 8.39 16.81
N VAL A 108 -1.48 8.57 15.82
CA VAL A 108 -1.20 7.54 14.80
C VAL A 108 0.25 7.12 14.88
N VAL A 109 0.50 5.84 15.12
CA VAL A 109 1.84 5.26 15.12
C VAL A 109 1.94 4.24 14.00
N VAL A 110 2.98 4.34 13.18
CA VAL A 110 3.23 3.45 12.04
C VAL A 110 4.49 2.65 12.28
N TYR A 111 4.34 1.34 12.25
CA TYR A 111 5.44 0.38 12.25
C TYR A 111 5.63 -0.15 10.83
N ALA A 112 6.86 -0.50 10.49
CA ALA A 112 7.19 -1.22 9.27
C ALA A 112 7.99 -2.49 9.57
N VAL A 113 7.95 -3.45 8.64
CA VAL A 113 8.81 -4.63 8.62
C VAL A 113 9.12 -4.98 7.18
N ALA A 114 10.34 -5.48 6.92
CA ALA A 114 10.73 -5.99 5.61
C ALA A 114 9.87 -7.18 5.20
N VAL A 115 9.50 -7.24 3.92
CA VAL A 115 8.75 -8.36 3.33
C VAL A 115 9.46 -8.89 2.08
N HIS A 116 8.91 -9.91 1.44
CA HIS A 116 9.56 -10.67 0.37
C HIS A 116 8.89 -10.44 -0.98
N HIS A 117 9.40 -9.48 -1.74
CA HIS A 117 8.89 -9.14 -3.08
C HIS A 117 10.04 -8.92 -4.06
N GLU A 118 10.65 -10.01 -4.49
CA GLU A 118 11.74 -9.98 -5.46
C GLU A 118 11.25 -9.40 -6.82
N PRO A 119 12.07 -8.60 -7.53
CA PRO A 119 13.46 -8.24 -7.23
C PRO A 119 13.63 -6.95 -6.40
N VAL A 120 12.58 -6.42 -5.78
CA VAL A 120 12.68 -5.17 -4.98
C VAL A 120 13.22 -5.48 -3.59
N PRO A 121 14.42 -4.97 -3.24
CA PRO A 121 15.05 -5.35 -1.97
C PRO A 121 14.49 -4.62 -0.75
N GLU A 122 13.82 -3.47 -0.94
CA GLU A 122 13.31 -2.63 0.15
C GLU A 122 11.77 -2.61 0.20
N SER A 123 11.13 -3.76 -0.02
CA SER A 123 9.67 -3.89 0.16
C SER A 123 9.32 -4.04 1.64
N VAL A 124 8.26 -3.34 2.06
CA VAL A 124 7.80 -3.34 3.46
C VAL A 124 6.29 -3.50 3.56
N ALA A 125 5.86 -4.13 4.67
CA ALA A 125 4.51 -4.04 5.19
C ALA A 125 4.44 -2.97 6.29
N TYR A 126 3.28 -2.37 6.46
CA TYR A 126 3.00 -1.39 7.50
C TYR A 126 1.92 -1.87 8.47
N ARG A 127 2.10 -1.55 9.75
CA ARG A 127 1.05 -1.61 10.77
C ARG A 127 0.78 -0.18 11.23
N ILE A 128 -0.48 0.23 11.14
CA ILE A 128 -0.95 1.57 11.49
C ILE A 128 -1.85 1.43 12.71
N GLU A 129 -1.40 1.97 13.82
CA GLU A 129 -2.17 2.01 15.07
C GLU A 129 -2.81 3.38 15.25
N THR A 130 -4.11 3.39 15.47
CA THR A 130 -4.90 4.60 15.76
C THR A 130 -5.76 4.35 17.00
N PRO A 131 -6.34 5.38 17.64
CA PRO A 131 -7.30 5.18 18.73
C PRO A 131 -8.56 4.39 18.34
N ALA A 132 -8.90 4.35 17.05
CA ALA A 132 -10.10 3.69 16.56
C ALA A 132 -9.86 2.23 16.16
N ALA A 133 -8.75 1.96 15.49
CA ALA A 133 -8.45 0.63 14.95
C ALA A 133 -6.96 0.47 14.64
N THR A 134 -6.52 -0.79 14.55
CA THR A 134 -5.21 -1.19 14.06
C THR A 134 -5.34 -1.85 12.69
N VAL A 135 -4.67 -1.29 11.70
CA VAL A 135 -4.69 -1.75 10.31
C VAL A 135 -3.31 -2.22 9.88
N VAL A 136 -3.22 -3.39 9.24
CA VAL A 136 -2.00 -3.87 8.59
C VAL A 136 -2.18 -3.82 7.08
N VAL A 137 -1.17 -3.32 6.36
CA VAL A 137 -1.10 -3.28 4.90
C VAL A 137 0.14 -4.04 4.47
N SER A 138 -0.03 -5.11 3.71
CA SER A 138 1.08 -6.00 3.32
C SER A 138 2.07 -5.36 2.34
N GLY A 139 1.61 -4.41 1.49
CA GLY A 139 2.30 -4.17 0.22
C GLY A 139 2.29 -5.45 -0.62
N ASP A 140 3.14 -5.52 -1.65
CA ASP A 140 3.33 -6.75 -2.42
C ASP A 140 4.34 -7.65 -1.74
N THR A 141 3.95 -8.89 -1.53
CA THR A 141 4.79 -9.91 -0.88
C THR A 141 4.15 -11.29 -0.99
N ARG A 142 4.96 -12.34 -1.09
CA ARG A 142 4.45 -13.68 -0.78
C ARG A 142 3.99 -13.77 0.66
N VAL A 143 3.17 -14.76 0.99
CA VAL A 143 2.79 -15.05 2.38
C VAL A 143 4.05 -15.28 3.22
N CYS A 144 4.20 -14.55 4.31
CA CYS A 144 5.40 -14.58 5.14
C CYS A 144 5.10 -14.39 6.63
N SER A 145 6.03 -14.86 7.47
CA SER A 145 5.93 -14.77 8.93
C SER A 145 5.94 -13.35 9.46
N GLU A 146 6.55 -12.42 8.74
CA GLU A 146 6.69 -11.02 9.10
C GLU A 146 5.33 -10.33 9.07
N VAL A 147 4.54 -10.55 8.01
CA VAL A 147 3.16 -10.03 7.93
C VAL A 147 2.26 -10.75 8.93
N GLU A 148 2.43 -12.06 9.13
CA GLU A 148 1.68 -12.81 10.15
C GLU A 148 1.88 -12.20 11.54
N GLN A 149 3.12 -11.97 11.94
CA GLN A 149 3.45 -11.37 13.24
C GLN A 149 2.95 -9.94 13.37
N LEU A 150 3.08 -9.14 12.30
CA LEU A 150 2.61 -7.76 12.25
C LEU A 150 1.09 -7.67 12.42
N SER A 151 0.37 -8.72 11.96
CA SER A 151 -1.10 -8.81 11.97
C SER A 151 -1.69 -9.29 13.29
N VAL A 152 -0.88 -9.82 14.21
CA VAL A 152 -1.40 -10.25 15.52
C VAL A 152 -2.03 -9.08 16.26
N GLY A 153 -3.31 -9.24 16.65
CA GLY A 153 -4.08 -8.20 17.34
C GLY A 153 -4.47 -7.00 16.46
N ALA A 154 -4.34 -7.09 15.13
CA ALA A 154 -4.89 -6.11 14.21
C ALA A 154 -6.40 -6.33 14.01
N ASP A 155 -7.13 -5.23 13.80
CA ASP A 155 -8.56 -5.26 13.46
C ASP A 155 -8.78 -5.57 11.98
N LEU A 156 -7.86 -5.13 11.14
CA LEU A 156 -7.92 -5.26 9.69
C LEU A 156 -6.56 -5.63 9.08
N LEU A 157 -6.57 -6.61 8.19
CA LEU A 157 -5.46 -6.91 7.30
C LEU A 157 -5.86 -6.59 5.86
N VAL A 158 -5.20 -5.62 5.24
CA VAL A 158 -5.26 -5.34 3.80
C VAL A 158 -4.09 -6.05 3.14
N HIS A 159 -4.35 -7.05 2.32
CA HIS A 159 -3.31 -7.88 1.72
C HIS A 159 -3.50 -8.04 0.21
N GLU A 160 -2.38 -8.06 -0.54
CA GLU A 160 -2.41 -8.50 -1.92
C GLU A 160 -2.90 -9.96 -2.02
N ALA A 161 -3.39 -10.37 -3.18
CA ALA A 161 -3.93 -11.71 -3.34
C ALA A 161 -3.70 -12.27 -4.75
N CYS A 162 -3.02 -13.42 -4.82
CA CYS A 162 -2.74 -14.12 -6.07
C CYS A 162 -3.34 -15.53 -6.04
N ARG A 163 -4.29 -15.82 -6.93
CA ARG A 163 -4.88 -17.14 -7.11
C ARG A 163 -3.99 -18.02 -7.98
N THR A 164 -2.82 -18.40 -7.44
CA THR A 164 -1.78 -19.15 -8.18
C THR A 164 -2.29 -20.46 -8.77
N SER A 165 -3.16 -21.17 -8.07
CA SER A 165 -3.73 -22.45 -8.52
C SER A 165 -4.53 -22.33 -9.81
N VAL A 166 -5.27 -21.24 -10.01
CA VAL A 166 -6.09 -20.99 -11.21
C VAL A 166 -5.23 -20.72 -12.42
N MET A 167 -4.07 -20.11 -12.23
CA MET A 167 -3.17 -19.72 -13.31
C MET A 167 -2.06 -20.72 -13.58
N ALA A 168 -1.82 -21.68 -12.68
CA ALA A 168 -0.66 -22.56 -12.71
C ALA A 168 -0.39 -23.22 -14.07
N SER A 169 -1.43 -23.71 -14.75
CA SER A 169 -1.28 -24.34 -16.06
C SER A 169 -0.95 -23.36 -17.19
N ALA A 170 -1.42 -22.11 -17.09
CA ALA A 170 -1.21 -21.08 -18.10
C ALA A 170 0.18 -20.44 -17.99
N ILE A 171 0.76 -20.38 -16.79
CA ILE A 171 2.04 -19.72 -16.53
C ILE A 171 3.24 -20.68 -16.52
N ALA A 172 3.00 -22.00 -16.43
CA ALA A 172 4.05 -23.01 -16.32
C ALA A 172 5.11 -22.88 -17.44
N GLY A 173 6.37 -22.78 -17.03
CA GLY A 173 7.52 -22.62 -17.93
C GLY A 173 7.65 -21.23 -18.56
N THR A 174 6.86 -20.26 -18.14
CA THR A 174 6.96 -18.85 -18.57
C THR A 174 7.63 -17.99 -17.49
N VAL A 175 8.00 -16.75 -17.84
CA VAL A 175 8.50 -15.76 -16.85
C VAL A 175 7.48 -15.47 -15.74
N PHE A 176 6.19 -15.62 -16.02
CA PHE A 176 5.12 -15.39 -15.04
C PHE A 176 5.13 -16.40 -13.89
N GLU A 177 5.65 -17.62 -14.10
CA GLU A 177 5.82 -18.57 -13.00
C GLU A 177 6.74 -18.00 -11.91
N SER A 178 7.84 -17.36 -12.30
CA SER A 178 8.73 -16.67 -11.36
C SER A 178 8.06 -15.43 -10.77
N ILE A 179 7.37 -14.61 -11.59
CA ILE A 179 6.72 -13.38 -11.12
C ILE A 179 5.67 -13.71 -10.05
N PHE A 180 4.80 -14.68 -10.29
CA PHE A 180 3.74 -15.02 -9.34
C PHE A 180 4.23 -15.76 -8.10
N SER A 181 5.46 -16.29 -8.11
CA SER A 181 6.04 -16.95 -6.94
C SER A 181 6.38 -15.99 -5.77
N TYR A 182 6.46 -14.69 -6.03
CA TYR A 182 6.67 -13.68 -4.98
C TYR A 182 5.43 -12.83 -4.67
N HIS A 183 4.24 -13.31 -5.11
CA HIS A 183 2.93 -12.82 -4.69
C HIS A 183 2.24 -13.83 -3.75
N ALA A 184 1.25 -13.35 -2.99
CA ALA A 184 0.58 -14.13 -1.96
C ALA A 184 -0.43 -15.11 -2.54
N ASP A 185 -0.14 -16.43 -2.45
CA ASP A 185 -1.15 -17.46 -2.71
C ASP A 185 -2.34 -17.32 -1.77
N THR A 186 -3.55 -17.31 -2.33
CA THR A 186 -4.77 -17.02 -1.59
C THR A 186 -5.12 -18.10 -0.56
N VAL A 187 -4.80 -19.36 -0.80
CA VAL A 187 -5.04 -20.45 0.18
C VAL A 187 -4.06 -20.32 1.35
N GLU A 188 -2.78 -20.08 1.05
CA GLU A 188 -1.76 -19.83 2.07
C GLU A 188 -2.06 -18.57 2.89
N LEU A 189 -2.54 -17.50 2.23
CA LEU A 189 -2.99 -16.28 2.89
C LEU A 189 -4.13 -16.56 3.88
N GLY A 190 -5.11 -17.36 3.48
CA GLY A 190 -6.18 -17.79 4.37
C GLY A 190 -5.67 -18.52 5.61
N ALA A 191 -4.69 -19.41 5.44
CA ALA A 191 -4.06 -20.12 6.55
C ALA A 191 -3.27 -19.17 7.49
N MET A 192 -2.53 -18.22 6.93
CA MET A 192 -1.80 -17.20 7.68
C MET A 192 -2.74 -16.29 8.47
N ALA A 193 -3.78 -15.75 7.85
CA ALA A 193 -4.76 -14.89 8.50
C ALA A 193 -5.52 -15.60 9.63
N ALA A 194 -5.79 -16.91 9.46
CA ALA A 194 -6.39 -17.74 10.53
C ALA A 194 -5.46 -17.90 11.73
N ARG A 195 -4.15 -18.11 11.51
CA ARG A 195 -3.17 -18.21 12.61
C ARG A 195 -2.94 -16.87 13.30
N ALA A 196 -2.89 -15.78 12.55
CA ALA A 196 -2.77 -14.42 13.10
C ALA A 196 -4.01 -13.99 13.91
N GLY A 197 -5.16 -14.64 13.68
CA GLY A 197 -6.42 -14.34 14.37
C GLY A 197 -7.04 -13.00 13.97
N VAL A 198 -6.72 -12.49 12.78
CA VAL A 198 -7.28 -11.22 12.28
C VAL A 198 -8.78 -11.38 12.05
N PRO A 199 -9.64 -10.48 12.56
CA PRO A 199 -11.10 -10.61 12.39
C PRO A 199 -11.56 -10.30 10.96
N HIS A 200 -10.88 -9.41 10.23
CA HIS A 200 -11.27 -8.99 8.89
C HIS A 200 -10.06 -8.91 7.95
N VAL A 201 -10.18 -9.53 6.78
CA VAL A 201 -9.21 -9.44 5.67
C VAL A 201 -9.84 -8.72 4.48
N VAL A 202 -9.18 -7.69 3.99
CA VAL A 202 -9.49 -7.02 2.73
C VAL A 202 -8.44 -7.41 1.70
N LEU A 203 -8.88 -7.97 0.59
CA LEU A 203 -8.01 -8.34 -0.52
C LEU A 203 -7.88 -7.17 -1.49
N THR A 204 -6.65 -6.86 -1.86
CA THR A 204 -6.29 -5.85 -2.86
C THR A 204 -5.29 -6.43 -3.85
N HIS A 205 -4.88 -5.66 -4.87
CA HIS A 205 -3.89 -6.11 -5.86
C HIS A 205 -4.21 -7.52 -6.38
N LEU A 206 -5.43 -7.71 -6.87
CA LEU A 206 -6.01 -9.01 -7.18
C LEU A 206 -5.39 -9.62 -8.46
N ILE A 207 -4.85 -10.81 -8.36
CA ILE A 207 -4.25 -11.55 -9.46
C ILE A 207 -4.93 -12.94 -9.58
N PRO A 208 -5.62 -13.25 -10.71
CA PRO A 208 -5.95 -12.35 -11.82
C PRO A 208 -6.92 -11.25 -11.41
N PRO A 209 -7.01 -10.16 -12.20
CA PRO A 209 -8.02 -9.11 -11.95
C PRO A 209 -9.44 -9.69 -11.89
N VAL A 210 -10.26 -9.11 -11.02
CA VAL A 210 -11.68 -9.49 -10.91
C VAL A 210 -12.47 -8.75 -11.99
N GLU A 211 -13.10 -9.50 -12.90
CA GLU A 211 -13.96 -8.97 -13.96
C GLU A 211 -15.45 -9.08 -13.63
N GLY A 212 -15.80 -9.86 -12.60
CA GLY A 212 -17.18 -10.05 -12.17
C GLY A 212 -17.32 -10.80 -10.85
N GLY A 213 -18.56 -10.89 -10.34
CA GLY A 213 -18.85 -11.45 -9.03
C GLY A 213 -18.44 -12.92 -8.85
N GLU A 214 -18.39 -13.72 -9.91
CA GLU A 214 -17.95 -15.12 -9.83
C GLU A 214 -16.44 -15.21 -9.52
N ASP A 215 -15.63 -14.29 -10.07
CA ASP A 215 -14.19 -14.22 -9.78
C ASP A 215 -13.95 -13.87 -8.32
N ALA A 216 -14.68 -12.90 -7.79
CA ALA A 216 -14.61 -12.51 -6.38
C ALA A 216 -14.94 -13.68 -5.43
N VAL A 217 -15.95 -14.50 -5.78
CA VAL A 217 -16.30 -15.71 -5.01
C VAL A 217 -15.12 -16.67 -4.91
N GLY A 218 -14.33 -16.79 -5.97
CA GLY A 218 -13.14 -17.65 -5.99
C GLY A 218 -12.09 -17.22 -4.98
N PHE A 219 -11.79 -15.94 -4.84
CA PHE A 219 -10.88 -15.41 -3.81
C PHE A 219 -11.38 -15.73 -2.40
N VAL A 220 -12.67 -15.51 -2.14
CA VAL A 220 -13.29 -15.85 -0.86
C VAL A 220 -13.16 -17.34 -0.55
N GLN A 221 -13.44 -18.20 -1.54
CA GLN A 221 -13.35 -19.65 -1.37
C GLN A 221 -11.92 -20.10 -1.04
N ASP A 222 -10.93 -19.57 -1.73
CA ASP A 222 -9.51 -19.91 -1.50
C ASP A 222 -9.10 -19.60 -0.04
N LEU A 223 -9.48 -18.43 0.51
CA LEU A 223 -9.22 -18.11 1.91
C LEU A 223 -9.95 -19.07 2.87
N ARG A 224 -11.20 -19.46 2.53
CA ARG A 224 -11.97 -20.45 3.29
C ARG A 224 -11.31 -21.82 3.27
N ASP A 225 -10.76 -22.23 2.14
CA ASP A 225 -10.02 -23.50 1.98
C ASP A 225 -8.72 -23.47 2.79
N GLY A 226 -8.06 -22.31 2.90
CA GLY A 226 -6.95 -22.05 3.82
C GLY A 226 -7.31 -22.11 5.31
N GLY A 227 -8.60 -22.17 5.63
CA GLY A 227 -9.08 -22.28 7.02
C GLY A 227 -9.53 -20.96 7.66
N TYR A 228 -9.41 -19.83 6.95
CA TYR A 228 -9.85 -18.54 7.49
C TYR A 228 -11.38 -18.49 7.65
N ARG A 229 -11.86 -17.97 8.80
CA ARG A 229 -13.29 -17.89 9.14
C ARG A 229 -13.77 -16.49 9.51
N GLY A 230 -12.86 -15.50 9.51
CA GLY A 230 -13.19 -14.09 9.73
C GLY A 230 -13.93 -13.47 8.55
N GLU A 231 -14.15 -12.18 8.61
CA GLU A 231 -14.75 -11.41 7.51
C GLU A 231 -13.77 -11.29 6.34
N ILE A 232 -14.27 -11.36 5.10
CA ILE A 232 -13.47 -11.21 3.88
C ILE A 232 -14.17 -10.20 2.99
N THR A 233 -13.45 -9.17 2.62
CA THR A 233 -13.83 -8.22 1.58
C THR A 233 -12.89 -8.37 0.39
N VAL A 234 -13.42 -8.67 -0.79
CA VAL A 234 -12.67 -8.54 -2.04
C VAL A 234 -12.78 -7.07 -2.45
N GLY A 235 -11.68 -6.33 -2.35
CA GLY A 235 -11.67 -4.89 -2.55
C GLY A 235 -11.86 -4.51 -4.02
N GLU A 236 -12.67 -3.50 -4.22
CA GLU A 236 -12.80 -2.77 -5.47
C GLU A 236 -12.31 -1.32 -5.26
N ASP A 237 -12.07 -0.61 -6.35
CA ASP A 237 -11.73 0.81 -6.25
C ASP A 237 -12.78 1.57 -5.42
N LEU A 238 -12.33 2.37 -4.46
CA LEU A 238 -13.16 3.15 -3.54
C LEU A 238 -13.94 2.33 -2.49
N THR A 239 -13.66 1.04 -2.33
CA THR A 239 -14.20 0.27 -1.19
C THR A 239 -13.82 0.97 0.12
N THR A 240 -14.83 1.21 0.96
CA THR A 240 -14.67 1.85 2.27
C THR A 240 -15.00 0.86 3.37
N ILE A 241 -14.10 0.72 4.35
CA ILE A 241 -14.33 -0.07 5.56
C ILE A 241 -14.43 0.91 6.74
N THR A 242 -15.40 0.70 7.60
CA THR A 242 -15.65 1.55 8.77
C THR A 242 -15.54 0.72 10.04
N TYR A 243 -14.80 1.22 11.04
CA TYR A 243 -14.63 0.67 12.39
C TYR A 243 -15.08 1.64 13.46
#